data_1c2d1e2696554d0ab6901872b366a312
#
_entry.id   1c2d1e2696554d0ab6901872b366a312
#
_cell.length_a   1.000
_cell.length_b   1.000
_cell.length_c   1.000
_cell.angle_alpha   90.00
_cell.angle_beta   90.00
_cell.angle_gamma   90.00
#
_symmetry.space_group_name_H-M   'P 1'
#
loop_
_entity.id
_entity.type
_entity.pdbx_description
1 polymer ?
#
loop_
_entity_poly.entity_id
_entity_poly.type
_entity_poly.pdbx_seq_one_letter_code
_entity_poly.pdbx_strand_id
1 'polypeptide(L)'
;MDSRPLPRAQSLTAAPRFDPVSDVTTPEATVDPFAADTPPELNEIRAGEDLDWGRIEAYLRAELPDDLDIDGDFRVLQFPNGAANLTYMIRFGTTELVLRRPPHGTLAPGAHDMRREHKVLSVLWQVFDKAPRAYLFCDDHEIAGADFFVMERCRGEVIRGVIPKSMRDQPDVGRRVGFALVDAIAEFHLLEPDEVGLGDLGRPDGFVARQVSGWKKRWGLVADARYDAAMSSIHARLERSMPAPQRVSFVHNDLKLDNCMFAPGQPNELISFFDWDMTTLGDPLIDIGTLINYWPEADDAPDSPRLSHDGMQRMGLPSRADIAERYGEQSGLDVSFAPWYDAFAQWKTATVIQQLHHRWLVGASTDPRMEFVAARLPDLIEGATVLLDDLEA
;
A
#
# COMPACT_ATOMS: atom_id res chain seq x y z
N MET A 1 22.21 56.30 -15.53
CA MET A 1 22.65 55.74 -14.26
C MET A 1 21.51 55.89 -13.30
N ASP A 2 20.67 54.88 -13.19
CA ASP A 2 19.52 54.88 -12.28
C ASP A 2 19.54 53.51 -11.55
N SER A 3 20.05 53.53 -10.32
CA SER A 3 20.24 52.39 -9.48
C SER A 3 19.03 52.24 -8.59
N ARG A 4 18.11 51.34 -8.97
CA ARG A 4 17.04 50.89 -8.07
C ARG A 4 17.50 49.70 -7.24
N PRO A 5 17.30 49.68 -5.92
CA PRO A 5 17.64 48.54 -5.08
C PRO A 5 16.67 47.39 -5.24
N LEU A 6 17.18 46.14 -5.22
CA LEU A 6 16.46 44.88 -5.20
C LEU A 6 15.59 44.80 -3.93
N PRO A 7 14.39 44.22 -4.01
CA PRO A 7 13.51 44.01 -2.85
C PRO A 7 14.14 42.96 -1.92
N ARG A 8 14.13 43.25 -0.62
CA ARG A 8 14.53 42.33 0.47
C ARG A 8 13.63 41.08 0.44
N ALA A 9 14.27 39.92 0.62
CA ALA A 9 13.63 38.67 0.88
C ALA A 9 12.66 38.79 2.06
N GLN A 10 11.38 38.52 1.82
CA GLN A 10 10.38 38.33 2.88
C GLN A 10 10.67 36.99 3.56
N SER A 11 10.75 37.03 4.90
CA SER A 11 10.89 35.86 5.74
C SER A 11 9.76 34.88 5.42
N LEU A 12 10.14 33.65 5.09
CA LEU A 12 9.21 32.51 5.00
C LEU A 12 8.56 32.33 6.38
N THR A 13 7.28 32.67 6.47
CA THR A 13 6.44 32.31 7.61
C THR A 13 6.33 30.80 7.66
N ALA A 14 6.46 30.23 8.85
CA ALA A 14 6.33 28.81 9.14
C ALA A 14 5.08 28.21 8.44
N ALA A 15 5.26 27.02 7.87
CA ALA A 15 4.16 26.26 7.28
C ALA A 15 3.00 26.10 8.31
N PRO A 16 1.74 26.15 7.86
CA PRO A 16 0.63 25.94 8.77
C PRO A 16 0.70 24.52 9.33
N ARG A 17 0.63 24.43 10.66
CA ARG A 17 0.44 23.16 11.36
C ARG A 17 -0.88 22.56 10.90
N PHE A 18 -0.88 21.28 10.52
CA PHE A 18 -2.11 20.51 10.39
C PHE A 18 -2.76 20.45 11.78
N ASP A 19 -3.81 21.22 11.99
CA ASP A 19 -4.72 20.96 13.09
C ASP A 19 -5.43 19.63 12.81
N PRO A 20 -5.59 18.76 13.82
CA PRO A 20 -6.41 17.57 13.66
C PRO A 20 -7.79 18.03 13.22
N VAL A 21 -8.34 17.38 12.18
CA VAL A 21 -9.67 17.66 11.64
C VAL A 21 -10.63 17.75 12.81
N SER A 22 -10.98 19.00 13.15
CA SER A 22 -12.04 19.30 14.10
C SER A 22 -13.32 18.69 13.57
N ASP A 23 -14.03 17.97 14.45
CA ASP A 23 -15.37 17.44 14.30
C ASP A 23 -16.14 18.05 13.13
N VAL A 24 -16.17 17.33 12.02
CA VAL A 24 -17.24 17.50 11.05
C VAL A 24 -18.48 16.96 11.77
N THR A 25 -19.30 17.86 12.29
CA THR A 25 -20.63 17.54 12.77
C THR A 25 -21.35 16.83 11.61
N THR A 26 -21.42 15.53 11.73
CA THR A 26 -22.25 14.68 10.87
C THR A 26 -23.69 15.19 10.95
N PRO A 27 -24.38 15.42 9.82
CA PRO A 27 -25.83 15.68 9.86
C PRO A 27 -26.49 14.51 10.59
N GLU A 28 -27.53 14.80 11.39
CA GLU A 28 -28.36 13.79 12.04
C GLU A 28 -28.73 12.70 11.03
N ALA A 29 -28.14 11.53 11.21
CA ALA A 29 -28.35 10.39 10.35
C ALA A 29 -29.85 10.01 10.47
N THR A 30 -30.56 10.05 9.37
CA THR A 30 -31.77 9.26 9.21
C THR A 30 -31.37 7.82 9.57
N VAL A 31 -32.00 7.25 10.59
CA VAL A 31 -31.70 5.90 11.10
C VAL A 31 -31.90 4.93 9.94
N ASP A 32 -30.81 4.55 9.31
CA ASP A 32 -30.78 3.46 8.34
C ASP A 32 -31.15 2.19 9.10
N PRO A 33 -32.15 1.41 8.67
CA PRO A 33 -32.47 0.13 9.27
C PRO A 33 -31.29 -0.85 9.28
N PHE A 34 -30.21 -0.55 8.56
CA PHE A 34 -28.94 -1.28 8.56
C PHE A 34 -27.85 -0.69 9.47
N ALA A 35 -28.06 0.50 10.05
CA ALA A 35 -27.05 1.16 10.87
C ALA A 35 -26.60 0.30 12.08
N ALA A 36 -27.47 -0.57 12.58
CA ALA A 36 -27.14 -1.52 13.63
C ALA A 36 -26.22 -2.67 13.15
N ASP A 37 -26.25 -2.99 11.84
CA ASP A 37 -25.50 -4.08 11.23
C ASP A 37 -24.36 -3.60 10.32
N THR A 38 -24.19 -2.28 10.14
CA THR A 38 -23.10 -1.73 9.31
C THR A 38 -21.81 -1.70 10.10
N PRO A 39 -20.79 -2.47 9.70
CA PRO A 39 -19.47 -2.38 10.32
C PRO A 39 -18.90 -0.97 10.21
N PRO A 40 -18.16 -0.48 11.23
CA PRO A 40 -17.67 0.90 11.27
C PRO A 40 -16.70 1.27 10.13
N GLU A 41 -16.16 0.28 9.44
CA GLU A 41 -15.29 0.47 8.27
C GLU A 41 -16.06 0.56 6.94
N LEU A 42 -17.39 0.52 6.93
CA LEU A 42 -18.23 0.58 5.73
C LEU A 42 -19.14 1.82 5.76
N ASN A 43 -19.38 2.37 4.60
CA ASN A 43 -20.27 3.52 4.39
C ASN A 43 -21.24 3.24 3.21
N GLU A 44 -22.23 4.12 3.07
CA GLU A 44 -23.02 4.22 1.85
C GLU A 44 -22.11 4.49 0.64
N ILE A 45 -22.59 4.11 -0.55
CA ILE A 45 -21.85 4.30 -1.80
C ILE A 45 -21.70 5.79 -2.07
N ARG A 46 -20.48 6.21 -2.37
CA ARG A 46 -20.18 7.63 -2.69
C ARG A 46 -20.87 8.09 -3.97
N ALA A 47 -21.30 9.35 -4.00
CA ALA A 47 -21.93 9.93 -5.16
C ALA A 47 -21.02 9.82 -6.41
N GLY A 48 -21.57 9.28 -7.50
CA GLY A 48 -20.83 9.04 -8.74
C GLY A 48 -20.05 7.73 -8.81
N GLU A 49 -20.08 6.90 -7.75
CA GLU A 49 -19.44 5.58 -7.73
C GLU A 49 -20.46 4.44 -7.67
N ASP A 50 -21.72 4.76 -7.87
CA ASP A 50 -22.80 3.78 -7.97
C ASP A 50 -22.73 2.99 -9.28
N LEU A 51 -23.21 1.73 -9.24
CA LEU A 51 -23.21 0.80 -10.37
C LEU A 51 -24.63 0.24 -10.60
N ASP A 52 -24.83 -0.48 -11.70
CA ASP A 52 -26.07 -1.23 -11.93
C ASP A 52 -26.07 -2.51 -11.06
N TRP A 53 -26.40 -2.33 -9.78
CA TRP A 53 -26.37 -3.43 -8.82
C TRP A 53 -27.36 -4.54 -9.14
N GLY A 54 -28.46 -4.25 -9.81
CA GLY A 54 -29.40 -5.29 -10.25
C GLY A 54 -28.79 -6.21 -11.31
N ARG A 55 -28.03 -5.64 -12.25
CA ARG A 55 -27.31 -6.42 -13.27
C ARG A 55 -26.17 -7.21 -12.65
N ILE A 56 -25.40 -6.58 -11.76
CA ILE A 56 -24.30 -7.24 -11.05
C ILE A 56 -24.83 -8.38 -10.19
N GLU A 57 -25.90 -8.19 -9.43
CA GLU A 57 -26.52 -9.26 -8.63
C GLU A 57 -26.91 -10.45 -9.49
N ALA A 58 -27.61 -10.23 -10.61
CA ALA A 58 -28.03 -11.30 -11.51
C ALA A 58 -26.82 -12.08 -12.05
N TYR A 59 -25.75 -11.39 -12.43
CA TYR A 59 -24.51 -12.00 -12.89
C TYR A 59 -23.84 -12.80 -11.77
N LEU A 60 -23.71 -12.24 -10.58
CA LEU A 60 -23.07 -12.92 -9.45
C LEU A 60 -23.80 -14.17 -9.02
N ARG A 61 -25.14 -14.17 -9.02
CA ARG A 61 -25.95 -15.38 -8.72
C ARG A 61 -25.79 -16.47 -9.75
N ALA A 62 -25.42 -16.14 -10.99
CA ALA A 62 -25.20 -17.10 -12.06
C ALA A 62 -23.79 -17.69 -12.09
N GLU A 63 -22.78 -16.91 -11.65
CA GLU A 63 -21.37 -17.22 -11.91
C GLU A 63 -20.55 -17.51 -10.63
N LEU A 64 -21.03 -17.12 -9.44
CA LEU A 64 -20.35 -17.46 -8.19
C LEU A 64 -20.38 -18.97 -7.93
N PRO A 65 -19.35 -19.54 -7.30
CA PRO A 65 -19.30 -20.97 -7.00
C PRO A 65 -20.47 -21.47 -6.15
N ASP A 66 -20.93 -22.68 -6.42
CA ASP A 66 -22.06 -23.35 -5.72
C ASP A 66 -21.77 -23.61 -4.22
N ASP A 67 -20.52 -23.54 -3.78
CA ASP A 67 -20.14 -23.70 -2.37
C ASP A 67 -20.38 -22.43 -1.52
N LEU A 68 -20.81 -21.32 -2.13
CA LEU A 68 -21.21 -20.11 -1.45
C LEU A 68 -22.73 -20.06 -1.24
N ASP A 69 -23.17 -19.78 -0.02
CA ASP A 69 -24.58 -19.49 0.28
C ASP A 69 -24.92 -18.06 -0.14
N ILE A 70 -25.55 -17.93 -1.31
CA ILE A 70 -25.95 -16.65 -1.91
C ILE A 70 -27.46 -16.49 -2.10
N ASP A 71 -28.26 -17.27 -1.39
CA ASP A 71 -29.73 -17.29 -1.53
C ASP A 71 -30.43 -16.08 -0.86
N GLY A 72 -29.77 -15.39 0.05
CA GLY A 72 -30.37 -14.29 0.82
C GLY A 72 -30.53 -12.99 0.05
N ASP A 73 -31.04 -11.96 0.75
CA ASP A 73 -31.18 -10.59 0.24
C ASP A 73 -29.81 -10.02 -0.17
N PHE A 74 -29.77 -9.39 -1.35
CA PHE A 74 -28.58 -8.73 -1.85
C PHE A 74 -28.46 -7.30 -1.31
N ARG A 75 -27.26 -6.92 -0.88
CA ARG A 75 -26.96 -5.59 -0.37
C ARG A 75 -25.55 -5.18 -0.66
N VAL A 76 -25.31 -3.87 -0.79
CA VAL A 76 -24.00 -3.30 -1.09
C VAL A 76 -23.69 -2.13 -0.16
N LEU A 77 -22.46 -2.11 0.35
CA LEU A 77 -21.85 -0.97 1.03
C LEU A 77 -20.45 -0.72 0.45
N GLN A 78 -19.85 0.43 0.74
CA GLN A 78 -18.56 0.78 0.20
C GLN A 78 -17.51 0.95 1.30
N PHE A 79 -16.28 0.48 1.03
CA PHE A 79 -15.13 0.80 1.85
C PHE A 79 -14.65 2.23 1.54
N PRO A 80 -14.60 3.13 2.54
CA PRO A 80 -14.29 4.55 2.31
C PRO A 80 -12.82 4.81 1.94
N ASN A 81 -11.91 3.91 2.32
CA ASN A 81 -10.46 4.15 2.27
C ASN A 81 -9.77 3.61 1.01
N GLY A 82 -10.48 3.10 0.03
CA GLY A 82 -9.93 2.66 -1.26
C GLY A 82 -9.61 3.86 -2.17
N ALA A 83 -8.44 4.48 -2.03
CA ALA A 83 -8.07 5.63 -2.86
C ALA A 83 -7.70 5.25 -4.31
N ALA A 84 -7.22 4.04 -4.51
CA ALA A 84 -6.73 3.56 -5.80
C ALA A 84 -7.78 2.75 -6.58
N ASN A 85 -8.51 1.87 -5.90
CA ASN A 85 -9.54 1.00 -6.48
C ASN A 85 -10.86 1.23 -5.76
N LEU A 86 -11.99 1.06 -6.47
CA LEU A 86 -13.31 1.04 -5.86
C LEU A 86 -13.54 -0.35 -5.24
N THR A 87 -13.77 -0.36 -3.94
CA THR A 87 -13.96 -1.59 -3.17
C THR A 87 -15.31 -1.55 -2.48
N TYR A 88 -16.13 -2.55 -2.77
CA TYR A 88 -17.48 -2.68 -2.23
C TYR A 88 -17.58 -3.95 -1.40
N MET A 89 -18.30 -3.89 -0.29
CA MET A 89 -18.81 -5.07 0.39
C MET A 89 -20.14 -5.42 -0.26
N ILE A 90 -20.28 -6.64 -0.75
CA ILE A 90 -21.52 -7.22 -1.25
C ILE A 90 -21.96 -8.32 -0.29
N ARG A 91 -23.25 -8.38 0.00
CA ARG A 91 -23.80 -9.34 0.95
C ARG A 91 -25.02 -10.05 0.36
N PHE A 92 -25.05 -11.35 0.48
CA PHE A 92 -26.20 -12.22 0.22
C PHE A 92 -26.63 -12.87 1.54
N GLY A 93 -27.75 -12.43 2.12
CA GLY A 93 -28.15 -12.88 3.45
C GLY A 93 -27.06 -12.67 4.50
N THR A 94 -26.37 -13.75 4.90
CA THR A 94 -25.26 -13.73 5.87
C THR A 94 -23.88 -13.80 5.21
N THR A 95 -23.80 -14.15 3.92
CA THR A 95 -22.53 -14.27 3.19
C THR A 95 -22.05 -12.91 2.72
N GLU A 96 -20.89 -12.51 3.16
CA GLU A 96 -20.24 -11.23 2.79
C GLU A 96 -19.01 -11.48 1.93
N LEU A 97 -18.93 -10.75 0.83
CA LEU A 97 -17.85 -10.80 -0.14
C LEU A 97 -17.35 -9.38 -0.42
N VAL A 98 -16.20 -9.27 -1.05
CA VAL A 98 -15.64 -8.01 -1.51
C VAL A 98 -15.59 -7.99 -3.04
N LEU A 99 -16.19 -6.97 -3.65
CA LEU A 99 -16.05 -6.67 -5.07
C LEU A 99 -15.05 -5.54 -5.25
N ARG A 100 -14.00 -5.78 -6.05
CA ARG A 100 -13.00 -4.75 -6.41
C ARG A 100 -13.04 -4.47 -7.89
N ARG A 101 -12.96 -3.19 -8.24
CA ARG A 101 -12.82 -2.72 -9.62
C ARG A 101 -11.94 -1.47 -9.68
N PRO A 102 -11.40 -1.12 -10.87
CA PRO A 102 -10.69 0.14 -11.06
C PRO A 102 -11.63 1.34 -10.82
N PRO A 103 -11.08 2.52 -10.50
CA PRO A 103 -11.87 3.75 -10.44
C PRO A 103 -12.45 4.11 -11.81
N HIS A 104 -13.45 5.01 -11.82
CA HIS A 104 -13.99 5.56 -13.06
C HIS A 104 -12.96 6.45 -13.76
N GLY A 105 -12.96 6.43 -15.09
CA GLY A 105 -12.12 7.30 -15.93
C GLY A 105 -10.95 6.59 -16.59
N THR A 106 -10.01 7.37 -17.16
CA THR A 106 -8.85 6.84 -17.89
C THR A 106 -7.75 6.42 -16.93
N LEU A 107 -7.36 5.16 -16.98
CA LEU A 107 -6.31 4.59 -16.16
C LEU A 107 -4.94 4.70 -16.84
N ALA A 108 -3.88 4.84 -16.05
CA ALA A 108 -2.52 4.69 -16.56
C ALA A 108 -2.26 3.24 -16.96
N PRO A 109 -1.55 2.97 -18.07
CA PRO A 109 -1.24 1.61 -18.49
C PRO A 109 -0.53 0.80 -17.39
N GLY A 110 -1.09 -0.38 -17.05
CA GLY A 110 -0.55 -1.28 -16.04
C GLY A 110 -0.84 -0.89 -14.58
N ALA A 111 -1.66 0.15 -14.35
CA ALA A 111 -2.20 0.45 -13.03
C ALA A 111 -3.54 -0.27 -12.84
N HIS A 112 -3.82 -0.70 -11.60
CA HIS A 112 -5.12 -1.29 -11.23
C HIS A 112 -5.46 -2.57 -12.03
N ASP A 113 -4.49 -3.48 -12.15
CA ASP A 113 -4.65 -4.73 -12.91
C ASP A 113 -5.46 -5.77 -12.12
N MET A 114 -6.79 -5.69 -12.23
CA MET A 114 -7.72 -6.60 -11.56
C MET A 114 -7.51 -8.06 -11.97
N ARG A 115 -7.10 -8.31 -13.21
CA ARG A 115 -6.82 -9.66 -13.70
C ARG A 115 -5.59 -10.26 -13.02
N ARG A 116 -4.55 -9.44 -12.80
CA ARG A 116 -3.36 -9.88 -12.08
C ARG A 116 -3.68 -10.17 -10.62
N GLU A 117 -4.39 -9.27 -9.95
CA GLU A 117 -4.78 -9.46 -8.55
C GLU A 117 -5.64 -10.71 -8.37
N HIS A 118 -6.65 -10.89 -9.23
CA HIS A 118 -7.44 -12.12 -9.25
C HIS A 118 -6.59 -13.36 -9.51
N LYS A 119 -5.67 -13.34 -10.50
CA LYS A 119 -4.80 -14.47 -10.82
C LYS A 119 -4.00 -14.93 -9.59
N VAL A 120 -3.45 -13.99 -8.84
CA VAL A 120 -2.71 -14.28 -7.61
C VAL A 120 -3.62 -14.88 -6.55
N LEU A 121 -4.72 -14.20 -6.23
CA LEU A 121 -5.60 -14.57 -5.12
C LEU A 121 -6.45 -15.82 -5.39
N SER A 122 -6.71 -16.17 -6.67
CA SER A 122 -7.42 -17.40 -7.01
C SER A 122 -6.66 -18.69 -6.71
N VAL A 123 -5.33 -18.57 -6.51
CA VAL A 123 -4.43 -19.71 -6.29
C VAL A 123 -3.77 -19.65 -4.91
N LEU A 124 -3.25 -18.47 -4.54
CA LEU A 124 -2.36 -18.30 -3.37
C LEU A 124 -3.06 -18.65 -2.03
N TRP A 125 -4.37 -18.40 -1.91
CA TRP A 125 -5.13 -18.72 -0.70
C TRP A 125 -5.06 -20.18 -0.26
N GLN A 126 -4.72 -21.10 -1.18
CA GLN A 126 -4.65 -22.54 -0.91
C GLN A 126 -3.39 -22.93 -0.10
N VAL A 127 -2.36 -22.09 -0.13
CA VAL A 127 -1.05 -22.35 0.49
C VAL A 127 -0.58 -21.25 1.42
N PHE A 128 -1.30 -20.11 1.43
CA PHE A 128 -1.00 -18.95 2.26
C PHE A 128 -2.29 -18.36 2.82
N ASP A 129 -2.56 -18.64 4.08
CA ASP A 129 -3.81 -18.30 4.76
C ASP A 129 -4.04 -16.80 5.00
N LYS A 130 -3.02 -15.96 4.68
CA LYS A 130 -3.14 -14.50 4.72
C LYS A 130 -3.49 -13.89 3.35
N ALA A 131 -3.74 -14.72 2.34
CA ALA A 131 -4.25 -14.31 1.04
C ALA A 131 -5.77 -14.59 0.97
N PRO A 132 -6.63 -13.56 0.78
CA PRO A 132 -8.06 -13.78 0.59
C PRO A 132 -8.34 -14.66 -0.63
N ARG A 133 -9.32 -15.55 -0.56
CA ARG A 133 -9.75 -16.35 -1.72
C ARG A 133 -10.46 -15.47 -2.74
N ALA A 134 -9.97 -15.39 -3.98
CA ALA A 134 -10.73 -14.83 -5.09
C ALA A 134 -11.62 -15.90 -5.72
N TYR A 135 -12.89 -15.56 -5.90
CA TYR A 135 -13.93 -16.49 -6.37
C TYR A 135 -14.26 -16.33 -7.85
N LEU A 136 -14.28 -15.10 -8.35
CA LEU A 136 -14.80 -14.76 -9.67
C LEU A 136 -14.04 -13.57 -10.25
N PHE A 137 -13.72 -13.63 -11.55
CA PHE A 137 -13.25 -12.52 -12.35
C PHE A 137 -14.20 -12.26 -13.52
N CYS A 138 -14.53 -11.01 -13.76
CA CYS A 138 -15.38 -10.59 -14.87
C CYS A 138 -14.65 -9.52 -15.71
N ASP A 139 -14.50 -9.78 -17.01
CA ASP A 139 -14.00 -8.86 -18.02
C ASP A 139 -15.10 -8.38 -19.00
N ASP A 140 -16.35 -8.73 -18.72
CA ASP A 140 -17.49 -8.19 -19.46
C ASP A 140 -17.85 -6.80 -18.91
N HIS A 141 -17.41 -5.78 -19.63
CA HIS A 141 -17.65 -4.39 -19.24
C HIS A 141 -19.14 -3.97 -19.31
N GLU A 142 -20.00 -4.78 -19.93
CA GLU A 142 -21.45 -4.50 -19.90
C GLU A 142 -22.04 -4.74 -18.51
N ILE A 143 -21.39 -5.55 -17.67
CA ILE A 143 -21.86 -5.87 -16.31
C ILE A 143 -21.60 -4.73 -15.34
N ALA A 144 -20.35 -4.23 -15.28
CA ALA A 144 -19.94 -3.23 -14.27
C ALA A 144 -19.12 -2.06 -14.85
N GLY A 145 -19.02 -1.92 -16.17
CA GLY A 145 -18.31 -0.84 -16.84
C GLY A 145 -16.78 -0.96 -16.88
N ALA A 146 -16.21 -1.97 -16.24
CA ALA A 146 -14.77 -2.28 -16.22
C ALA A 146 -14.57 -3.72 -15.72
N ASP A 147 -13.33 -4.24 -15.88
CA ASP A 147 -12.93 -5.48 -15.21
C ASP A 147 -13.20 -5.37 -13.71
N PHE A 148 -13.68 -6.44 -13.11
CA PHE A 148 -13.80 -6.55 -11.66
C PHE A 148 -13.56 -7.98 -11.21
N PHE A 149 -13.31 -8.16 -9.92
CA PHE A 149 -13.31 -9.49 -9.32
C PHE A 149 -13.98 -9.48 -7.96
N VAL A 150 -14.38 -10.67 -7.53
CA VAL A 150 -15.02 -10.92 -6.24
C VAL A 150 -14.14 -11.83 -5.41
N MET A 151 -13.95 -11.47 -4.15
CA MET A 151 -13.11 -12.22 -3.22
C MET A 151 -13.76 -12.33 -1.84
N GLU A 152 -13.18 -13.16 -1.01
CA GLU A 152 -13.49 -13.32 0.39
C GLU A 152 -13.39 -11.99 1.14
N ARG A 153 -14.32 -11.78 2.08
CA ARG A 153 -14.20 -10.69 3.04
C ARG A 153 -13.51 -11.17 4.30
N CYS A 154 -12.26 -10.75 4.50
CA CYS A 154 -11.57 -10.91 5.78
C CYS A 154 -12.13 -9.91 6.80
N ARG A 155 -12.28 -10.35 8.06
CA ARG A 155 -12.78 -9.52 9.17
C ARG A 155 -11.74 -9.42 10.25
N GLY A 156 -11.29 -8.22 10.56
CA GLY A 156 -10.26 -7.95 11.56
C GLY A 156 -10.01 -6.47 11.73
N GLU A 157 -8.85 -6.14 12.28
CA GLU A 157 -8.43 -4.79 12.61
C GLU A 157 -7.23 -4.36 11.76
N VAL A 158 -7.37 -3.25 11.05
CA VAL A 158 -6.28 -2.61 10.30
C VAL A 158 -5.66 -1.53 11.18
N ILE A 159 -4.34 -1.56 11.34
CA ILE A 159 -3.60 -0.64 12.22
C ILE A 159 -3.13 0.56 11.41
N ARG A 160 -3.68 1.75 11.75
CA ARG A 160 -3.35 3.04 11.12
C ARG A 160 -3.07 4.08 12.19
N GLY A 161 -1.80 4.34 12.50
CA GLY A 161 -1.39 5.39 13.44
C GLY A 161 -1.64 5.12 14.91
N VAL A 162 -2.55 4.21 15.25
CA VAL A 162 -2.88 3.83 16.62
C VAL A 162 -3.13 2.33 16.74
N ILE A 163 -2.75 1.78 17.89
CA ILE A 163 -3.12 0.40 18.25
C ILE A 163 -4.61 0.32 18.56
N PRO A 164 -5.37 -0.63 18.00
CA PRO A 164 -6.78 -0.84 18.29
C PRO A 164 -7.09 -1.02 19.78
N LYS A 165 -8.29 -0.61 20.19
CA LYS A 165 -8.72 -0.72 21.60
C LYS A 165 -8.71 -2.15 22.13
N SER A 166 -9.02 -3.11 21.27
CA SER A 166 -9.07 -4.54 21.57
C SER A 166 -7.74 -5.11 22.06
N MET A 167 -6.60 -4.51 21.65
CA MET A 167 -5.27 -5.05 21.93
C MET A 167 -4.32 -4.05 22.63
N ARG A 168 -4.69 -2.76 22.78
CA ARG A 168 -3.77 -1.71 23.27
C ARG A 168 -3.25 -1.92 24.68
N ASP A 169 -4.01 -2.61 25.54
CA ASP A 169 -3.65 -2.81 26.95
C ASP A 169 -2.78 -4.08 27.15
N GLN A 170 -2.43 -4.76 26.06
CA GLN A 170 -1.54 -5.91 26.12
C GLN A 170 -0.07 -5.48 26.19
N PRO A 171 0.77 -6.21 26.92
CA PRO A 171 2.20 -5.90 27.01
C PRO A 171 2.87 -6.02 25.64
N ASP A 172 3.81 -5.13 25.38
CA ASP A 172 4.66 -5.11 24.16
C ASP A 172 3.89 -5.22 22.84
N VAL A 173 2.64 -4.71 22.83
CA VAL A 173 1.71 -4.87 21.69
C VAL A 173 2.31 -4.41 20.37
N GLY A 174 2.98 -3.24 20.33
CA GLY A 174 3.58 -2.72 19.11
C GLY A 174 4.70 -3.64 18.58
N ARG A 175 5.58 -4.12 19.46
CA ARG A 175 6.63 -5.08 19.10
C ARG A 175 6.04 -6.39 18.56
N ARG A 176 5.00 -6.90 19.18
CA ARG A 176 4.31 -8.13 18.76
C ARG A 176 3.65 -7.98 17.39
N VAL A 177 2.96 -6.86 17.15
CA VAL A 177 2.38 -6.49 15.85
C VAL A 177 3.46 -6.45 14.77
N GLY A 178 4.58 -5.75 15.04
CA GLY A 178 5.68 -5.64 14.08
C GLY A 178 6.29 -6.98 13.72
N PHE A 179 6.54 -7.83 14.70
CA PHE A 179 7.10 -9.15 14.45
C PHE A 179 6.12 -10.11 13.76
N ALA A 180 4.83 -10.06 14.10
CA ALA A 180 3.82 -10.84 13.39
C ALA A 180 3.75 -10.47 11.90
N LEU A 181 3.91 -9.18 11.57
CA LEU A 181 3.99 -8.73 10.18
C LEU A 181 5.22 -9.28 9.47
N VAL A 182 6.39 -9.18 10.09
CA VAL A 182 7.65 -9.67 9.51
C VAL A 182 7.64 -11.19 9.31
N ASP A 183 7.12 -11.93 10.28
CA ASP A 183 6.99 -13.39 10.20
C ASP A 183 6.09 -13.80 9.04
N ALA A 184 4.95 -13.11 8.86
CA ALA A 184 4.04 -13.36 7.74
C ALA A 184 4.66 -13.00 6.37
N ILE A 185 5.48 -11.95 6.31
CA ILE A 185 6.22 -11.58 5.09
C ILE A 185 7.27 -12.65 4.77
N ALA A 186 8.00 -13.14 5.76
CA ALA A 186 8.97 -14.20 5.55
C ALA A 186 8.30 -15.52 5.07
N GLU A 187 7.16 -15.89 5.66
CA GLU A 187 6.34 -17.01 5.22
C GLU A 187 5.93 -16.87 3.75
N PHE A 188 5.42 -15.69 3.36
CA PHE A 188 5.06 -15.38 1.98
C PHE A 188 6.25 -15.52 1.01
N HIS A 189 7.40 -15.01 1.39
CA HIS A 189 8.61 -15.05 0.57
C HIS A 189 9.26 -16.43 0.48
N LEU A 190 8.92 -17.36 1.39
CA LEU A 190 9.41 -18.73 1.36
C LEU A 190 8.58 -19.65 0.46
N LEU A 191 7.42 -19.21 -0.02
CA LEU A 191 6.63 -19.96 -0.99
C LEU A 191 7.38 -20.13 -2.30
N GLU A 192 7.26 -21.30 -2.91
CA GLU A 192 7.85 -21.60 -4.22
C GLU A 192 6.83 -21.29 -5.35
N PRO A 193 7.07 -20.26 -6.19
CA PRO A 193 6.09 -19.83 -7.18
C PRO A 193 5.67 -20.90 -8.18
N ASP A 194 6.58 -21.78 -8.58
CA ASP A 194 6.29 -22.86 -9.54
C ASP A 194 5.41 -23.94 -8.89
N GLU A 195 5.61 -24.27 -7.61
CA GLU A 195 4.80 -25.24 -6.89
C GLU A 195 3.37 -24.75 -6.68
N VAL A 196 3.20 -23.44 -6.56
CA VAL A 196 1.89 -22.78 -6.41
C VAL A 196 1.20 -22.58 -7.77
N GLY A 197 1.90 -22.79 -8.90
CA GLY A 197 1.35 -22.57 -10.24
C GLY A 197 1.37 -21.10 -10.69
N LEU A 198 2.18 -20.26 -10.07
CA LEU A 198 2.36 -18.84 -10.37
C LEU A 198 3.77 -18.49 -10.86
N GLY A 199 4.53 -19.48 -11.35
CA GLY A 199 5.88 -19.27 -11.88
C GLY A 199 5.97 -18.34 -13.10
N ASP A 200 4.84 -18.08 -13.77
CA ASP A 200 4.73 -17.16 -14.90
C ASP A 200 4.23 -15.73 -14.51
N LEU A 201 4.08 -15.44 -13.21
CA LEU A 201 3.50 -14.18 -12.73
C LEU A 201 4.34 -12.94 -13.10
N GLY A 202 5.63 -13.12 -13.39
CA GLY A 202 6.53 -12.02 -13.69
C GLY A 202 7.79 -12.46 -14.44
N ARG A 203 8.79 -11.59 -14.42
CA ARG A 203 10.12 -11.84 -14.99
C ARG A 203 11.16 -11.64 -13.88
N PRO A 204 11.55 -12.69 -13.15
CA PRO A 204 12.48 -12.55 -12.03
C PRO A 204 13.89 -12.15 -12.47
N ASP A 205 14.39 -12.67 -13.60
CA ASP A 205 15.73 -12.37 -14.07
C ASP A 205 15.95 -10.87 -14.30
N GLY A 206 16.96 -10.31 -13.63
CA GLY A 206 17.27 -8.87 -13.69
C GLY A 206 16.16 -7.96 -13.12
N PHE A 207 15.32 -8.49 -12.22
CA PHE A 207 14.18 -7.76 -11.63
C PHE A 207 14.63 -6.44 -10.98
N VAL A 208 15.62 -6.47 -10.07
CA VAL A 208 16.10 -5.28 -9.36
C VAL A 208 16.65 -4.23 -10.32
N ALA A 209 17.44 -4.63 -11.31
CA ALA A 209 17.96 -3.72 -12.33
C ALA A 209 16.86 -3.05 -13.16
N ARG A 210 15.79 -3.80 -13.49
CA ARG A 210 14.62 -3.22 -14.16
C ARG A 210 13.84 -2.26 -13.25
N GLN A 211 13.75 -2.55 -11.96
CA GLN A 211 13.13 -1.61 -11.00
C GLN A 211 13.92 -0.29 -10.96
N VAL A 212 15.23 -0.35 -10.76
CA VAL A 212 16.10 0.85 -10.72
C VAL A 212 15.97 1.65 -12.04
N SER A 213 16.14 1.02 -13.19
CA SER A 213 16.04 1.69 -14.50
C SER A 213 14.62 2.22 -14.78
N GLY A 214 13.58 1.48 -14.38
CA GLY A 214 12.19 1.87 -14.56
C GLY A 214 11.81 3.11 -13.76
N TRP A 215 12.24 3.18 -12.50
CA TRP A 215 12.00 4.34 -11.65
C TRP A 215 12.79 5.56 -12.09
N LYS A 216 14.03 5.38 -12.60
CA LYS A 216 14.78 6.48 -13.24
C LYS A 216 14.03 7.09 -14.43
N LYS A 217 13.43 6.24 -15.28
CA LYS A 217 12.61 6.74 -16.40
C LYS A 217 11.38 7.50 -15.91
N ARG A 218 10.71 7.01 -14.85
CA ARG A 218 9.55 7.68 -14.26
C ARG A 218 9.92 9.03 -13.64
N TRP A 219 11.06 9.12 -12.95
CA TRP A 219 11.59 10.41 -12.48
C TRP A 219 11.77 11.38 -13.64
N GLY A 220 12.41 10.96 -14.73
CA GLY A 220 12.66 11.82 -15.89
C GLY A 220 11.42 12.43 -16.54
N LEU A 221 10.22 11.84 -16.33
CA LEU A 221 8.95 12.38 -16.83
C LEU A 221 8.42 13.55 -15.98
N VAL A 222 8.87 13.69 -14.74
CA VAL A 222 8.34 14.65 -13.76
C VAL A 222 9.45 15.38 -13.01
N ALA A 223 10.71 15.28 -13.46
CA ALA A 223 11.89 15.78 -12.77
C ALA A 223 11.73 17.26 -12.38
N ASP A 224 12.10 17.56 -11.14
CA ASP A 224 12.26 18.92 -10.65
C ASP A 224 13.74 19.27 -10.66
N ALA A 225 14.10 20.37 -11.32
CA ALA A 225 15.48 20.81 -11.48
C ALA A 225 16.22 21.00 -10.14
N ARG A 226 15.50 21.27 -9.06
CA ARG A 226 16.08 21.41 -7.70
C ARG A 226 16.70 20.11 -7.18
N TYR A 227 16.11 18.98 -7.56
CA TYR A 227 16.43 17.65 -7.03
C TYR A 227 17.09 16.73 -8.05
N ASP A 228 17.07 17.07 -9.34
CA ASP A 228 17.48 16.14 -10.42
C ASP A 228 18.94 15.68 -10.30
N ALA A 229 19.85 16.56 -9.89
CA ALA A 229 21.24 16.19 -9.66
C ALA A 229 21.40 15.15 -8.54
N ALA A 230 20.73 15.36 -7.40
CA ALA A 230 20.75 14.44 -6.26
C ALA A 230 20.11 13.09 -6.62
N MET A 231 18.92 13.11 -7.22
CA MET A 231 18.21 11.90 -7.67
C MET A 231 19.02 11.10 -8.71
N SER A 232 19.76 11.78 -9.58
CA SER A 232 20.65 11.14 -10.55
C SER A 232 21.90 10.55 -9.88
N SER A 233 22.45 11.20 -8.87
CA SER A 233 23.56 10.68 -8.06
C SER A 233 23.15 9.41 -7.32
N ILE A 234 22.00 9.42 -6.63
CA ILE A 234 21.47 8.24 -5.94
C ILE A 234 21.28 7.10 -6.92
N HIS A 235 20.67 7.35 -8.09
CA HIS A 235 20.49 6.32 -9.13
C HIS A 235 21.83 5.67 -9.52
N ALA A 236 22.87 6.46 -9.83
CA ALA A 236 24.17 5.93 -10.23
C ALA A 236 24.84 5.10 -9.13
N ARG A 237 24.61 5.46 -7.87
CA ARG A 237 25.11 4.69 -6.70
C ARG A 237 24.34 3.38 -6.55
N LEU A 238 23.03 3.42 -6.62
CA LEU A 238 22.17 2.21 -6.58
C LEU A 238 22.54 1.23 -7.70
N GLU A 239 22.80 1.71 -8.93
CA GLU A 239 23.28 0.82 -10.01
C GLU A 239 24.63 0.19 -9.70
N ARG A 240 25.59 0.96 -9.16
CA ARG A 240 26.95 0.51 -8.91
C ARG A 240 27.04 -0.50 -7.77
N SER A 241 26.26 -0.31 -6.70
CA SER A 241 26.28 -1.12 -5.47
C SER A 241 25.13 -2.15 -5.40
N MET A 242 24.46 -2.40 -6.53
CA MET A 242 23.31 -3.29 -6.59
C MET A 242 23.66 -4.69 -6.08
N PRO A 243 22.96 -5.20 -5.05
CA PRO A 243 23.20 -6.55 -4.55
C PRO A 243 22.74 -7.61 -5.55
N ALA A 244 23.41 -8.77 -5.52
CA ALA A 244 22.95 -9.93 -6.26
C ALA A 244 21.72 -10.53 -5.57
N PRO A 245 20.66 -10.87 -6.30
CA PRO A 245 19.49 -11.54 -5.72
C PRO A 245 19.88 -12.88 -5.10
N GLN A 246 19.41 -13.15 -3.88
CA GLN A 246 19.68 -14.40 -3.18
C GLN A 246 18.65 -15.48 -3.51
N ARG A 247 17.43 -15.05 -3.85
CA ARG A 247 16.29 -15.91 -4.15
C ARG A 247 15.36 -15.22 -5.14
N VAL A 248 14.69 -16.00 -5.97
CA VAL A 248 13.47 -15.58 -6.67
C VAL A 248 12.29 -15.97 -5.79
N SER A 249 11.42 -15.01 -5.50
CA SER A 249 10.23 -15.21 -4.69
C SER A 249 9.07 -14.37 -5.22
N PHE A 250 7.91 -14.54 -4.62
CA PHE A 250 6.86 -13.52 -4.71
C PHE A 250 7.36 -12.19 -4.13
N VAL A 251 6.93 -11.10 -4.72
CA VAL A 251 7.16 -9.73 -4.23
C VAL A 251 5.84 -8.99 -4.33
N HIS A 252 5.37 -8.48 -3.21
CA HIS A 252 4.11 -7.74 -3.13
C HIS A 252 4.24 -6.30 -3.66
N ASN A 253 5.40 -5.68 -3.47
CA ASN A 253 5.77 -4.31 -3.85
C ASN A 253 5.12 -3.16 -3.05
N ASP A 254 4.15 -3.43 -2.16
CA ASP A 254 3.51 -2.41 -1.31
C ASP A 254 3.22 -2.91 0.11
N LEU A 255 4.09 -3.77 0.67
CA LEU A 255 3.95 -4.25 2.05
C LEU A 255 4.22 -3.12 3.05
N LYS A 256 3.22 -2.85 3.86
CA LYS A 256 3.25 -1.89 4.96
C LYS A 256 2.13 -2.21 5.95
N LEU A 257 2.22 -1.67 7.16
CA LEU A 257 1.31 -2.03 8.25
C LEU A 257 -0.18 -1.76 7.92
N ASP A 258 -0.47 -0.72 7.18
CA ASP A 258 -1.84 -0.35 6.79
C ASP A 258 -2.43 -1.19 5.63
N ASN A 259 -1.60 -2.03 4.98
CA ASN A 259 -2.03 -3.06 4.03
C ASN A 259 -2.18 -4.44 4.69
N CYS A 260 -2.32 -4.49 6.01
CA CYS A 260 -2.41 -5.71 6.79
C CYS A 260 -3.61 -5.69 7.74
N MET A 261 -4.18 -6.86 8.00
CA MET A 261 -5.26 -7.04 8.95
C MET A 261 -4.87 -8.05 10.03
N PHE A 262 -5.19 -7.71 11.27
CA PHE A 262 -4.96 -8.56 12.43
C PHE A 262 -6.28 -9.10 12.99
N ALA A 263 -6.25 -10.28 13.58
CA ALA A 263 -7.41 -10.81 14.30
C ALA A 263 -7.75 -9.91 15.50
N PRO A 264 -9.05 -9.64 15.77
CA PRO A 264 -9.43 -8.73 16.83
C PRO A 264 -8.86 -9.14 18.20
N GLY A 265 -8.14 -8.21 18.83
CA GLY A 265 -7.50 -8.46 20.13
C GLY A 265 -6.27 -9.37 20.09
N GLN A 266 -5.75 -9.76 18.92
CA GLN A 266 -4.65 -10.71 18.76
C GLN A 266 -3.46 -10.07 18.02
N PRO A 267 -2.55 -9.37 18.71
CA PRO A 267 -1.44 -8.67 18.07
C PRO A 267 -0.38 -9.58 17.40
N ASN A 268 -0.41 -10.87 17.67
CA ASN A 268 0.47 -11.86 17.03
C ASN A 268 -0.17 -12.55 15.82
N GLU A 269 -1.44 -12.26 15.52
CA GLU A 269 -2.19 -12.99 14.51
C GLU A 269 -2.56 -12.06 13.35
N LEU A 270 -1.68 -11.98 12.36
CA LEU A 270 -1.95 -11.35 11.09
C LEU A 270 -2.77 -12.32 10.24
N ILE A 271 -3.96 -11.88 9.80
CA ILE A 271 -4.93 -12.72 9.09
C ILE A 271 -5.10 -12.40 7.61
N SER A 272 -4.64 -11.23 7.15
CA SER A 272 -4.73 -10.91 5.73
C SER A 272 -3.75 -9.82 5.31
N PHE A 273 -3.19 -9.95 4.12
CA PHE A 273 -2.60 -8.87 3.33
C PHE A 273 -3.60 -8.33 2.32
N PHE A 274 -3.47 -7.03 1.99
CA PHE A 274 -4.29 -6.33 1.00
C PHE A 274 -3.44 -5.78 -0.14
N ASP A 275 -4.12 -5.40 -1.24
CA ASP A 275 -3.56 -4.65 -2.35
C ASP A 275 -2.52 -5.42 -3.17
N TRP A 276 -2.94 -6.57 -3.68
CA TRP A 276 -2.10 -7.53 -4.41
C TRP A 276 -1.86 -7.18 -5.89
N ASP A 277 -2.36 -6.04 -6.36
CA ASP A 277 -2.33 -5.64 -7.78
C ASP A 277 -0.90 -5.46 -8.33
N MET A 278 0.08 -5.18 -7.45
CA MET A 278 1.50 -5.03 -7.81
C MET A 278 2.31 -6.31 -7.66
N THR A 279 1.70 -7.41 -7.23
CA THR A 279 2.41 -8.67 -6.94
C THR A 279 3.07 -9.25 -8.20
N THR A 280 4.30 -9.69 -8.06
CA THR A 280 5.12 -10.25 -9.14
C THR A 280 6.16 -11.23 -8.59
N LEU A 281 7.07 -11.69 -9.47
CA LEU A 281 8.24 -12.47 -9.07
C LEU A 281 9.50 -11.62 -9.11
N GLY A 282 10.33 -11.74 -8.08
CA GLY A 282 11.56 -10.97 -7.99
C GLY A 282 12.36 -11.25 -6.74
N ASP A 283 13.15 -10.26 -6.35
CA ASP A 283 13.96 -10.29 -5.13
C ASP A 283 13.10 -9.86 -3.92
N PRO A 284 12.88 -10.73 -2.93
CA PRO A 284 12.02 -10.46 -1.78
C PRO A 284 12.51 -9.30 -0.91
N LEU A 285 13.80 -8.99 -0.90
CA LEU A 285 14.33 -7.86 -0.13
C LEU A 285 13.80 -6.48 -0.61
N ILE A 286 13.21 -6.40 -1.80
CA ILE A 286 12.48 -5.19 -2.26
C ILE A 286 11.30 -4.88 -1.33
N ASP A 287 10.57 -5.91 -0.86
CA ASP A 287 9.47 -5.72 0.08
C ASP A 287 9.97 -5.30 1.46
N ILE A 288 11.09 -5.83 1.89
CA ILE A 288 11.72 -5.43 3.17
C ILE A 288 12.18 -3.98 3.12
N GLY A 289 12.83 -3.54 2.03
CA GLY A 289 13.17 -2.13 1.84
C GLY A 289 11.92 -1.24 1.81
N THR A 290 10.85 -1.67 1.17
CA THR A 290 9.57 -0.95 1.15
C THR A 290 8.96 -0.86 2.56
N LEU A 291 8.94 -1.96 3.32
CA LEU A 291 8.46 -1.99 4.70
C LEU A 291 9.26 -1.02 5.58
N ILE A 292 10.59 -1.12 5.56
CA ILE A 292 11.51 -0.27 6.35
C ILE A 292 11.33 1.21 6.00
N ASN A 293 11.14 1.54 4.73
CA ASN A 293 10.87 2.92 4.29
C ASN A 293 9.60 3.51 4.91
N TYR A 294 8.57 2.70 5.16
CA TYR A 294 7.32 3.12 5.83
C TYR A 294 7.27 2.74 7.31
N TRP A 295 8.42 2.39 7.90
CA TRP A 295 8.50 1.95 9.29
C TRP A 295 9.05 3.05 10.20
N PRO A 296 8.21 3.65 11.07
CA PRO A 296 8.63 4.69 11.98
C PRO A 296 9.42 4.14 13.17
N GLU A 297 10.33 4.94 13.69
CA GLU A 297 10.99 4.74 14.97
C GLU A 297 10.61 5.84 15.96
N ALA A 298 10.81 5.59 17.25
CA ALA A 298 10.35 6.50 18.30
C ALA A 298 11.06 7.86 18.27
N ASP A 299 12.24 7.94 17.70
CA ASP A 299 13.08 9.12 17.54
C ASP A 299 12.95 9.80 16.17
N ASP A 300 12.17 9.24 15.25
CA ASP A 300 11.85 9.91 13.98
C ASP A 300 11.15 11.25 14.26
N ALA A 301 11.49 12.27 13.46
CA ALA A 301 10.82 13.56 13.52
C ALA A 301 9.31 13.41 13.26
N PRO A 302 8.44 14.23 13.88
CA PRO A 302 6.99 14.13 13.72
C PRO A 302 6.50 14.28 12.28
N ASP A 303 7.27 14.94 11.44
CA ASP A 303 7.03 15.15 10.00
C ASP A 303 7.87 14.23 9.11
N SER A 304 8.50 13.21 9.67
CA SER A 304 9.30 12.23 8.94
C SER A 304 8.52 11.64 7.76
N PRO A 305 9.14 11.56 6.57
CA PRO A 305 8.52 10.93 5.40
C PRO A 305 8.28 9.42 5.57
N ARG A 306 8.87 8.81 6.60
CA ARG A 306 8.64 7.40 6.96
C ARG A 306 7.30 7.16 7.65
N LEU A 307 6.62 8.20 8.12
CA LEU A 307 5.30 8.08 8.74
C LEU A 307 4.22 7.99 7.64
N SER A 308 3.57 6.84 7.50
CA SER A 308 2.36 6.72 6.68
C SER A 308 1.13 7.29 7.40
N HIS A 309 1.12 7.26 8.73
CA HIS A 309 0.05 7.80 9.57
C HIS A 309 0.62 8.47 10.83
N ASP A 310 -0.02 9.55 11.29
CA ASP A 310 0.33 10.21 12.54
C ASP A 310 0.20 9.25 13.72
N GLY A 311 1.16 9.32 14.63
CA GLY A 311 1.15 8.53 15.87
C GLY A 311 1.85 7.18 15.80
N MET A 312 2.22 6.69 14.62
CA MET A 312 2.90 5.40 14.48
C MET A 312 4.19 5.31 15.30
N GLN A 313 4.98 6.39 15.39
CA GLN A 313 6.21 6.44 16.19
C GLN A 313 5.97 6.22 17.70
N ARG A 314 4.72 6.31 18.17
CA ARG A 314 4.34 6.09 19.59
C ARG A 314 3.74 4.70 19.86
N MET A 315 3.69 3.84 18.84
CA MET A 315 3.04 2.52 18.95
C MET A 315 3.93 1.47 19.62
N GLY A 316 5.21 1.78 19.91
CA GLY A 316 6.15 0.82 20.48
C GLY A 316 6.53 -0.29 19.50
N LEU A 317 6.59 0.04 18.20
CA LEU A 317 7.03 -0.87 17.16
C LEU A 317 8.52 -1.24 17.34
N PRO A 318 8.97 -2.42 16.86
CA PRO A 318 10.40 -2.75 16.84
C PRO A 318 11.17 -1.78 15.95
N SER A 319 12.48 -1.65 16.18
CA SER A 319 13.33 -0.83 15.31
C SER A 319 13.44 -1.38 13.88
N ARG A 320 13.89 -0.56 12.94
CA ARG A 320 14.18 -0.99 11.55
C ARG A 320 15.23 -2.09 11.52
N ALA A 321 16.21 -2.02 12.42
CA ALA A 321 17.21 -3.06 12.59
C ALA A 321 16.59 -4.36 13.10
N ASP A 322 15.72 -4.31 14.12
CA ASP A 322 14.97 -5.48 14.62
C ASP A 322 14.12 -6.13 13.51
N ILE A 323 13.50 -5.31 12.64
CA ILE A 323 12.71 -5.81 11.49
C ILE A 323 13.60 -6.57 10.51
N ALA A 324 14.74 -6.00 10.12
CA ALA A 324 15.67 -6.66 9.20
C ALA A 324 16.24 -7.94 9.79
N GLU A 325 16.70 -7.90 11.05
CA GLU A 325 17.24 -9.06 11.75
C GLU A 325 16.21 -10.18 11.85
N ARG A 326 14.98 -9.86 12.32
CA ARG A 326 13.87 -10.82 12.41
C ARG A 326 13.56 -11.46 11.07
N TYR A 327 13.51 -10.67 10.00
CA TYR A 327 13.29 -11.19 8.66
C TYR A 327 14.42 -12.15 8.22
N GLY A 328 15.68 -11.79 8.46
CA GLY A 328 16.82 -12.66 8.19
C GLY A 328 16.75 -13.99 8.95
N GLU A 329 16.37 -13.96 10.24
CA GLU A 329 16.17 -15.15 11.06
C GLU A 329 15.07 -16.07 10.50
N GLN A 330 13.93 -15.50 10.05
CA GLN A 330 12.78 -16.27 9.58
C GLN A 330 12.96 -16.78 8.14
N SER A 331 13.56 -15.98 7.26
CA SER A 331 13.74 -16.32 5.85
C SER A 331 15.02 -17.08 5.53
N GLY A 332 16.03 -16.97 6.41
CA GLY A 332 17.38 -17.48 6.16
C GLY A 332 18.19 -16.67 5.14
N LEU A 333 17.70 -15.48 4.71
CA LEU A 333 18.38 -14.62 3.77
C LEU A 333 19.36 -13.67 4.50
N ASP A 334 20.44 -13.31 3.80
CA ASP A 334 21.37 -12.28 4.26
C ASP A 334 20.76 -10.89 4.12
N VAL A 335 20.55 -10.22 5.25
CA VAL A 335 19.96 -8.87 5.33
C VAL A 335 20.99 -7.76 5.44
N SER A 336 22.28 -8.05 5.28
CA SER A 336 23.37 -7.06 5.35
C SER A 336 23.18 -5.91 4.33
N PHE A 337 22.50 -6.19 3.22
CA PHE A 337 22.13 -5.19 2.21
C PHE A 337 20.76 -4.52 2.42
N ALA A 338 20.06 -4.76 3.54
CA ALA A 338 18.80 -4.09 3.82
C ALA A 338 18.88 -2.55 3.69
N PRO A 339 19.98 -1.87 4.08
CA PRO A 339 20.13 -0.43 3.85
C PRO A 339 20.12 -0.03 2.36
N TRP A 340 20.62 -0.88 1.45
CA TRP A 340 20.51 -0.63 0.01
C TRP A 340 19.06 -0.63 -0.47
N TYR A 341 18.27 -1.62 0.00
CA TYR A 341 16.86 -1.73 -0.37
C TYR A 341 16.01 -0.61 0.24
N ASP A 342 16.34 -0.14 1.45
CA ASP A 342 15.73 1.05 2.06
C ASP A 342 16.07 2.32 1.25
N ALA A 343 17.34 2.52 0.89
CA ALA A 343 17.75 3.64 0.03
C ALA A 343 17.02 3.63 -1.32
N PHE A 344 16.89 2.45 -1.94
CA PHE A 344 16.10 2.28 -3.16
C PHE A 344 14.63 2.63 -2.92
N ALA A 345 14.03 2.17 -1.82
CA ALA A 345 12.63 2.44 -1.49
C ALA A 345 12.37 3.94 -1.24
N GLN A 346 13.26 4.65 -0.54
CA GLN A 346 13.18 6.09 -0.36
C GLN A 346 13.27 6.84 -1.69
N TRP A 347 14.24 6.48 -2.54
CA TRP A 347 14.40 7.07 -3.87
C TRP A 347 13.18 6.80 -4.78
N LYS A 348 12.61 5.58 -4.73
CA LYS A 348 11.34 5.22 -5.37
C LYS A 348 10.20 6.10 -4.84
N THR A 349 10.07 6.23 -3.52
CA THR A 349 9.03 7.02 -2.87
C THR A 349 9.13 8.50 -3.23
N ALA A 350 10.34 9.06 -3.29
CA ALA A 350 10.56 10.42 -3.78
C ALA A 350 10.03 10.60 -5.22
N THR A 351 10.25 9.62 -6.09
CA THR A 351 9.71 9.64 -7.46
C THR A 351 8.18 9.58 -7.47
N VAL A 352 7.56 8.73 -6.65
CA VAL A 352 6.08 8.64 -6.53
C VAL A 352 5.51 9.97 -6.05
N ILE A 353 6.08 10.55 -5.00
CA ILE A 353 5.65 11.84 -4.45
C ILE A 353 5.74 12.95 -5.52
N GLN A 354 6.83 12.99 -6.28
CA GLN A 354 6.99 13.95 -7.36
C GLN A 354 5.96 13.75 -8.49
N GLN A 355 5.59 12.51 -8.81
CA GLN A 355 4.51 12.22 -9.77
C GLN A 355 3.15 12.71 -9.27
N LEU A 356 2.85 12.53 -7.99
CA LEU A 356 1.60 12.99 -7.37
C LEU A 356 1.54 14.52 -7.38
N HIS A 357 2.62 15.19 -6.98
CA HIS A 357 2.73 16.65 -7.01
C HIS A 357 2.63 17.19 -8.43
N HIS A 358 3.31 16.58 -9.40
CA HIS A 358 3.23 16.98 -10.81
C HIS A 358 1.79 16.89 -11.35
N ARG A 359 1.05 15.83 -11.01
CA ARG A 359 -0.37 15.73 -11.39
C ARG A 359 -1.23 16.88 -10.85
N TRP A 360 -0.94 17.34 -9.63
CA TRP A 360 -1.57 18.54 -9.08
C TRP A 360 -1.20 19.78 -9.87
N LEU A 361 0.08 20.01 -10.14
CA LEU A 361 0.56 21.18 -10.89
C LEU A 361 -0.03 21.31 -12.29
N VAL A 362 -0.26 20.18 -12.97
CA VAL A 362 -0.87 20.20 -14.33
C VAL A 362 -2.40 20.08 -14.31
N GLY A 363 -3.03 20.13 -13.13
CA GLY A 363 -4.50 20.05 -12.99
C GLY A 363 -5.09 18.66 -13.24
N ALA A 364 -4.26 17.61 -13.25
CA ALA A 364 -4.71 16.21 -13.42
C ALA A 364 -5.12 15.55 -12.10
N SER A 365 -5.00 16.26 -10.99
CA SER A 365 -5.51 15.87 -9.67
C SER A 365 -6.18 17.08 -9.01
N THR A 366 -7.31 16.84 -8.34
CA THR A 366 -8.04 17.84 -7.54
C THR A 366 -7.86 17.63 -6.04
N ASP A 367 -7.08 16.62 -5.62
CA ASP A 367 -6.82 16.35 -4.21
C ASP A 367 -5.82 17.39 -3.65
N PRO A 368 -6.26 18.28 -2.73
CA PRO A 368 -5.41 19.35 -2.21
C PRO A 368 -4.17 18.85 -1.43
N ARG A 369 -4.20 17.60 -0.95
CA ARG A 369 -3.03 16.99 -0.28
C ARG A 369 -1.84 16.88 -1.23
N MET A 370 -2.09 16.74 -2.54
CA MET A 370 -1.04 16.60 -3.57
C MET A 370 -0.23 17.90 -3.77
N GLU A 371 -0.74 19.05 -3.34
CA GLU A 371 0.00 20.32 -3.35
C GLU A 371 1.24 20.28 -2.45
N PHE A 372 1.08 19.66 -1.28
CA PHE A 372 2.07 19.72 -0.20
C PHE A 372 2.96 18.47 -0.09
N VAL A 373 2.64 17.38 -0.80
CA VAL A 373 3.42 16.11 -0.66
C VAL A 373 4.89 16.27 -1.04
N ALA A 374 5.22 17.22 -1.95
CA ALA A 374 6.59 17.48 -2.38
C ALA A 374 7.50 18.05 -1.26
N ALA A 375 6.93 18.55 -0.17
CA ALA A 375 7.71 18.97 1.01
C ALA A 375 8.53 17.84 1.63
N ARG A 376 8.14 16.57 1.39
CA ARG A 376 8.83 15.37 1.89
C ARG A 376 10.04 14.96 1.03
N LEU A 377 10.23 15.55 -0.15
CA LEU A 377 11.31 15.16 -1.08
C LEU A 377 12.72 15.35 -0.50
N PRO A 378 13.08 16.50 0.16
CA PRO A 378 14.41 16.69 0.70
C PRO A 378 14.81 15.57 1.66
N ASP A 379 13.94 15.19 2.59
CA ASP A 379 14.22 14.21 3.63
C ASP A 379 14.40 12.80 3.06
N LEU A 380 13.59 12.42 2.05
CA LEU A 380 13.75 11.15 1.35
C LEU A 380 15.05 11.08 0.56
N ILE A 381 15.44 12.17 -0.08
CA ILE A 381 16.70 12.27 -0.84
C ILE A 381 17.89 12.22 0.12
N GLU A 382 17.84 12.94 1.23
CA GLU A 382 18.88 12.93 2.25
C GLU A 382 18.99 11.53 2.88
N GLY A 383 17.89 10.92 3.30
CA GLY A 383 17.88 9.60 3.89
C GLY A 383 18.45 8.53 2.95
N ALA A 384 18.08 8.54 1.67
CA ALA A 384 18.65 7.62 0.69
C ALA A 384 20.17 7.87 0.49
N THR A 385 20.60 9.13 0.56
CA THR A 385 22.02 9.49 0.40
C THR A 385 22.84 8.97 1.58
N VAL A 386 22.38 9.22 2.82
CA VAL A 386 23.06 8.76 4.06
C VAL A 386 23.23 7.24 4.06
N LEU A 387 22.16 6.50 3.76
CA LEU A 387 22.20 5.02 3.70
C LEU A 387 23.24 4.52 2.69
N LEU A 388 23.35 5.17 1.54
CA LEU A 388 24.36 4.80 0.55
C LEU A 388 25.78 5.23 0.99
N ASP A 389 25.95 6.36 1.70
CA ASP A 389 27.24 6.77 2.25
C ASP A 389 27.75 5.71 3.26
N ASP A 390 26.89 5.24 4.14
CA ASP A 390 27.20 4.20 5.13
C ASP A 390 27.59 2.86 4.49
N LEU A 391 26.96 2.51 3.35
CA LEU A 391 27.29 1.29 2.60
C LEU A 391 28.62 1.36 1.84
N GLU A 392 29.09 2.56 1.51
CA GLU A 392 30.34 2.80 0.78
C GLU A 392 31.53 3.06 1.72
N ALA A 393 31.30 3.24 3.04
CA ALA A 393 32.33 3.52 4.06
C ALA A 393 33.05 2.25 4.51
#